data_564e1d1f1df7d8fe5936a3ded0a3ec6f
#
_entry.id   564e1d1f1df7d8fe5936a3ded0a3ec6f
#
_cell.length_a   1.000
_cell.length_b   1.000
_cell.length_c   1.000
_cell.angle_alpha   90.00
_cell.angle_beta   90.00
_cell.angle_gamma   90.00
#
_symmetry.space_group_name_H-M   'P 1'
#
loop_
_entity.id
_entity.type
_entity.pdbx_description
1 polymer ?
#
loop_
_entity_poly.entity_id
_entity_poly.type
_entity_poly.pdbx_seq_one_letter_code
_entity_poly.pdbx_strand_id
1 'polypeptide(L)'
;MKTLSKTRERFYWDRLRADVEKWCRECHACGARKGPKTRTKGRLQRYNVGAPFERMALDILGPLPVTTKGNRYILVLMDYFTKWPEAIPIPDQEASTVAEELVRAWISRYSVPMILHSDQGTNFNSALFTELCKLLRILKTRTTALHPESDGMV
;
A
#
# COMPACT_ATOMS: atom_id res chain seq x y z
N MET A 1 17.94 19.92 7.41
CA MET A 1 17.45 21.11 6.66
C MET A 1 18.18 21.21 5.33
N LYS A 2 17.49 21.02 4.19
CA LYS A 2 18.12 21.04 2.85
C LYS A 2 18.75 22.39 2.51
N THR A 3 18.14 23.51 2.92
CA THR A 3 18.67 24.86 2.65
C THR A 3 20.03 25.09 3.32
N LEU A 4 20.16 24.74 4.60
CA LEU A 4 21.42 24.90 5.33
C LEU A 4 22.55 24.08 4.71
N SER A 5 22.28 22.85 4.29
CA SER A 5 23.27 22.00 3.59
C SER A 5 23.76 22.67 2.31
N LYS A 6 22.83 23.09 1.44
CA LYS A 6 23.20 23.75 0.17
C LYS A 6 23.90 25.09 0.35
N THR A 7 23.57 25.85 1.39
CA THR A 7 24.27 27.13 1.67
C THR A 7 25.70 26.85 2.10
N ARG A 8 25.95 25.84 2.94
CA ARG A 8 27.27 25.47 3.40
C ARG A 8 28.21 24.97 2.30
N GLU A 9 27.69 24.44 1.23
CA GLU A 9 28.50 24.00 0.08
C GLU A 9 29.18 25.15 -0.65
N ARG A 10 28.68 26.38 -0.54
CA ARG A 10 29.12 27.52 -1.33
C ARG A 10 29.54 28.75 -0.52
N PHE A 11 29.04 28.88 0.70
CA PHE A 11 29.16 30.07 1.52
C PHE A 11 29.53 29.73 2.96
N TYR A 12 30.35 30.59 3.55
CA TYR A 12 30.67 30.55 4.97
C TYR A 12 30.70 31.97 5.54
N TRP A 13 30.02 32.18 6.69
CA TRP A 13 30.16 33.36 7.53
C TRP A 13 29.86 32.99 8.99
N ASP A 14 30.25 33.86 9.90
CA ASP A 14 29.99 33.65 11.32
C ASP A 14 28.47 33.60 11.55
N ARG A 15 27.99 32.65 12.37
CA ARG A 15 26.57 32.42 12.67
C ARG A 15 25.69 31.99 11.46
N LEU A 16 26.26 31.56 10.36
CA LEU A 16 25.53 31.10 9.17
C LEU A 16 24.35 30.21 9.50
N ARG A 17 24.50 29.30 10.46
CA ARG A 17 23.42 28.40 10.86
C ARG A 17 22.23 29.15 11.46
N ALA A 18 22.49 30.06 12.37
CA ALA A 18 21.46 30.84 13.05
C ALA A 18 20.68 31.72 12.05
N ASP A 19 21.40 32.38 11.13
CA ASP A 19 20.81 33.24 10.14
C ASP A 19 19.95 32.47 9.13
N VAL A 20 20.45 31.36 8.60
CA VAL A 20 19.68 30.50 7.69
C VAL A 20 18.45 29.92 8.39
N GLU A 21 18.54 29.52 9.65
CA GLU A 21 17.39 29.06 10.44
C GLU A 21 16.37 30.16 10.69
N LYS A 22 16.81 31.39 10.93
CA LYS A 22 15.96 32.56 11.07
C LYS A 22 15.22 32.85 9.78
N TRP A 23 15.92 32.99 8.65
CA TRP A 23 15.32 33.24 7.34
C TRP A 23 14.33 32.15 6.92
N CYS A 24 14.64 30.89 7.20
CA CYS A 24 13.72 29.80 6.92
C CYS A 24 12.43 29.84 7.79
N ARG A 25 12.50 30.40 8.99
CA ARG A 25 11.33 30.60 9.86
C ARG A 25 10.45 31.77 9.40
N GLU A 26 11.07 32.88 8.99
CA GLU A 26 10.41 34.10 8.57
C GLU A 26 9.89 34.03 7.12
N CYS A 27 10.27 33.03 6.34
CA CYS A 27 9.84 32.87 4.96
C CYS A 27 8.39 32.40 4.85
N HIS A 28 7.48 33.30 4.52
CA HIS A 28 6.05 32.99 4.33
C HIS A 28 5.80 31.89 3.26
N ALA A 29 6.52 31.92 2.14
CA ALA A 29 6.41 30.92 1.09
C ALA A 29 6.84 29.53 1.56
N CYS A 30 7.88 29.43 2.40
CA CYS A 30 8.29 28.17 3.02
C CYS A 30 7.32 27.72 4.11
N GLY A 31 6.74 28.67 4.86
CA GLY A 31 5.73 28.42 5.88
C GLY A 31 4.45 27.86 5.29
N ALA A 32 3.94 28.44 4.20
CA ALA A 32 2.74 27.98 3.51
C ALA A 32 2.88 26.55 2.90
N ARG A 33 4.11 26.17 2.52
CA ARG A 33 4.39 24.82 1.98
C ARG A 33 4.66 23.77 3.05
N LYS A 34 4.89 24.18 4.29
CA LYS A 34 4.99 23.25 5.42
C LYS A 34 3.57 22.92 5.84
N GLY A 35 3.09 21.76 5.47
CA GLY A 35 1.86 21.20 6.05
C GLY A 35 1.91 21.22 7.58
N PRO A 36 0.76 21.15 8.25
CA PRO A 36 0.70 21.10 9.70
C PRO A 36 1.61 19.98 10.22
N LYS A 37 2.28 20.20 11.35
CA LYS A 37 3.08 19.15 12.01
C LYS A 37 2.16 17.95 12.21
N THR A 38 2.37 16.90 11.41
CA THR A 38 1.67 15.64 11.62
C THR A 38 2.03 15.12 13.02
N ARG A 39 1.02 14.66 13.76
CA ARG A 39 1.24 13.95 15.03
C ARG A 39 2.28 12.86 14.80
N THR A 40 3.13 12.63 15.79
CA THR A 40 4.06 11.50 15.80
C THR A 40 3.29 10.24 15.43
N LYS A 41 3.70 9.60 14.33
CA LYS A 41 3.10 8.35 13.87
C LYS A 41 3.16 7.34 15.00
N GLY A 42 2.03 6.71 15.32
CA GLY A 42 1.99 5.59 16.26
C GLY A 42 2.96 4.49 15.81
N ARG A 43 3.38 3.62 16.72
CA ARG A 43 4.19 2.46 16.36
C ARG A 43 3.41 1.61 15.37
N LEU A 44 4.07 1.18 14.29
CA LEU A 44 3.54 0.18 13.36
C LEU A 44 3.09 -1.05 14.18
N GLN A 45 1.81 -1.35 14.13
CA GLN A 45 1.29 -2.59 14.71
C GLN A 45 1.65 -3.74 13.77
N ARG A 46 2.51 -4.63 14.21
CA ARG A 46 2.76 -5.87 13.50
C ARG A 46 1.54 -6.76 13.63
N TYR A 47 1.02 -7.23 12.51
CA TYR A 47 -0.01 -8.25 12.51
C TYR A 47 0.65 -9.58 12.94
N ASN A 48 0.21 -10.12 14.07
CA ASN A 48 0.60 -11.48 14.46
C ASN A 48 -0.19 -12.46 13.59
N VAL A 49 0.52 -13.15 12.71
CA VAL A 49 -0.01 -14.24 11.89
C VAL A 49 0.58 -15.51 12.47
N GLY A 50 -0.27 -16.47 12.84
CA GLY A 50 0.15 -17.68 13.56
C GLY A 50 0.66 -18.78 12.65
N ALA A 51 0.19 -18.84 11.38
CA ALA A 51 0.49 -19.92 10.45
C ALA A 51 0.54 -19.43 9.00
N PRO A 52 1.20 -20.19 8.10
CA PRO A 52 1.13 -19.96 6.66
C PRO A 52 -0.32 -19.99 6.17
N PHE A 53 -0.63 -19.11 5.23
CA PHE A 53 -1.94 -18.99 4.55
C PHE A 53 -3.13 -18.62 5.45
N GLU A 54 -2.88 -18.28 6.71
CA GLU A 54 -3.92 -17.76 7.60
C GLU A 54 -4.38 -16.37 7.15
N ARG A 55 -3.45 -15.50 6.78
CA ARG A 55 -3.72 -14.13 6.33
C ARG A 55 -3.02 -13.80 5.04
N MET A 56 -3.79 -13.30 4.09
CA MET A 56 -3.31 -12.86 2.78
C MET A 56 -3.54 -11.40 2.53
N ALA A 57 -2.69 -10.81 1.70
CA ALA A 57 -2.90 -9.52 1.06
C ALA A 57 -3.26 -9.68 -0.42
N LEU A 58 -4.11 -8.78 -0.89
CA LEU A 58 -4.43 -8.56 -2.30
C LEU A 58 -4.11 -7.13 -2.68
N ASP A 59 -3.46 -6.97 -3.83
CA ASP A 59 -3.23 -5.67 -4.45
C ASP A 59 -3.29 -5.79 -5.99
N ILE A 60 -3.56 -4.68 -6.70
CA ILE A 60 -3.56 -4.64 -8.16
C ILE A 60 -2.65 -3.53 -8.63
N LEU A 61 -1.62 -3.92 -9.36
CA LEU A 61 -0.71 -3.00 -10.02
C LEU A 61 -1.18 -2.70 -11.45
N GLY A 62 -1.27 -1.44 -11.82
CA GLY A 62 -1.62 -1.01 -13.17
C GLY A 62 -2.37 0.32 -13.22
N PRO A 63 -2.77 0.76 -14.42
CA PRO A 63 -2.63 0.06 -15.72
C PRO A 63 -1.19 0.11 -16.27
N LEU A 64 -0.72 -1.00 -16.79
CA LEU A 64 0.56 -1.16 -17.47
C LEU A 64 0.35 -1.18 -19.01
N PRO A 65 1.41 -1.09 -19.83
CA PRO A 65 1.31 -1.32 -21.25
C PRO A 65 0.67 -2.69 -21.54
N VAL A 66 -0.27 -2.72 -22.50
CA VAL A 66 -0.99 -3.93 -22.87
C VAL A 66 -0.03 -4.97 -23.43
N THR A 67 -0.07 -6.18 -22.91
CA THR A 67 0.72 -7.30 -23.41
C THR A 67 0.08 -7.92 -24.66
N THR A 68 0.79 -8.79 -25.37
CA THR A 68 0.26 -9.55 -26.53
C THR A 68 -0.95 -10.42 -26.19
N LYS A 69 -1.14 -10.78 -24.93
CA LYS A 69 -2.29 -11.54 -24.40
C LYS A 69 -3.44 -10.64 -23.93
N GLY A 70 -3.35 -9.33 -24.11
CA GLY A 70 -4.39 -8.38 -23.69
C GLY A 70 -4.32 -7.96 -22.22
N ASN A 71 -3.35 -8.44 -21.45
CA ASN A 71 -3.24 -8.10 -20.04
C ASN A 71 -2.60 -6.72 -19.86
N ARG A 72 -3.11 -5.94 -18.91
CA ARG A 72 -2.62 -4.60 -18.54
C ARG A 72 -2.57 -4.34 -17.04
N TYR A 73 -2.92 -5.32 -16.21
CA TYR A 73 -2.83 -5.25 -14.76
C TYR A 73 -2.13 -6.50 -14.24
N ILE A 74 -1.64 -6.42 -13.02
CA ILE A 74 -1.06 -7.55 -12.29
C ILE A 74 -1.79 -7.64 -10.95
N LEU A 75 -2.49 -8.75 -10.72
CA LEU A 75 -3.02 -9.10 -9.41
C LEU A 75 -1.88 -9.70 -8.59
N VAL A 76 -1.58 -9.10 -7.46
CA VAL A 76 -0.58 -9.58 -6.51
C VAL A 76 -1.29 -10.18 -5.30
N LEU A 77 -0.95 -11.41 -4.99
CA LEU A 77 -1.42 -12.14 -3.82
C LEU A 77 -0.20 -12.43 -2.95
N MET A 78 -0.25 -12.16 -1.66
CA MET A 78 0.88 -12.42 -0.77
C MET A 78 0.42 -12.99 0.57
N ASP A 79 1.07 -14.07 1.00
CA ASP A 79 0.90 -14.60 2.34
C ASP A 79 1.66 -13.76 3.37
N TYR A 80 0.99 -13.36 4.45
CA TYR A 80 1.60 -12.51 5.48
C TYR A 80 2.64 -13.26 6.34
N PHE A 81 2.52 -14.56 6.45
CA PHE A 81 3.45 -15.36 7.25
C PHE A 81 4.75 -15.66 6.51
N THR A 82 4.64 -16.32 5.37
CA THR A 82 5.79 -16.77 4.57
C THR A 82 6.39 -15.68 3.70
N LYS A 83 5.63 -14.63 3.42
CA LYS A 83 5.94 -13.59 2.43
C LYS A 83 5.97 -14.12 0.99
N TRP A 84 5.40 -15.29 0.76
CA TRP A 84 5.29 -15.87 -0.57
C TRP A 84 4.35 -15.05 -1.45
N PRO A 85 4.83 -14.50 -2.58
CA PRO A 85 4.02 -13.73 -3.51
C PRO A 85 3.57 -14.61 -4.68
N GLU A 86 2.37 -14.36 -5.17
CA GLU A 86 1.91 -14.77 -6.51
C GLU A 86 1.56 -13.52 -7.30
N ALA A 87 2.01 -13.44 -8.54
CA ALA A 87 1.76 -12.32 -9.44
C ALA A 87 1.07 -12.82 -10.71
N ILE A 88 -0.15 -12.41 -10.93
CA ILE A 88 -1.04 -12.94 -11.97
C ILE A 88 -1.36 -11.81 -12.94
N PRO A 89 -0.96 -11.89 -14.22
CA PRO A 89 -1.34 -10.91 -15.21
C PRO A 89 -2.84 -11.04 -15.54
N ILE A 90 -3.58 -9.93 -15.44
CA ILE A 90 -5.02 -9.86 -15.70
C ILE A 90 -5.35 -8.77 -16.72
N PRO A 91 -6.41 -8.95 -17.52
CA PRO A 91 -6.78 -7.98 -18.55
C PRO A 91 -7.41 -6.71 -18.00
N ASP A 92 -8.16 -6.83 -16.92
CA ASP A 92 -8.91 -5.77 -16.26
C ASP A 92 -8.86 -5.96 -14.74
N GLN A 93 -9.47 -5.03 -14.02
CA GLN A 93 -9.59 -5.08 -12.56
C GLN A 93 -11.04 -5.31 -12.11
N GLU A 94 -11.87 -5.95 -12.94
CA GLU A 94 -13.24 -6.25 -12.57
C GLU A 94 -13.31 -7.27 -11.43
N ALA A 95 -14.36 -7.15 -10.63
CA ALA A 95 -14.53 -8.03 -9.47
C ALA A 95 -14.63 -9.51 -9.86
N SER A 96 -15.20 -9.81 -11.02
CA SER A 96 -15.31 -11.15 -11.60
C SER A 96 -13.92 -11.74 -11.90
N THR A 97 -13.09 -10.97 -12.61
CA THR A 97 -11.72 -11.37 -12.96
C THR A 97 -10.87 -11.60 -11.70
N VAL A 98 -10.95 -10.70 -10.74
CA VAL A 98 -10.20 -10.82 -9.47
C VAL A 98 -10.68 -12.04 -8.67
N ALA A 99 -11.99 -12.27 -8.60
CA ALA A 99 -12.57 -13.40 -7.88
C ALA A 99 -12.17 -14.75 -8.52
N GLU A 100 -12.24 -14.83 -9.85
CA GLU A 100 -11.84 -16.02 -10.59
C GLU A 100 -10.35 -16.35 -10.37
N GLU A 101 -9.49 -15.35 -10.49
CA GLU A 101 -8.05 -15.53 -10.31
C GLU A 101 -7.68 -15.87 -8.86
N LEU A 102 -8.36 -15.29 -7.88
CA LEU A 102 -8.17 -15.67 -6.47
C LEU A 102 -8.48 -17.16 -6.26
N VAL A 103 -9.58 -17.65 -6.81
CA VAL A 103 -9.96 -19.08 -6.69
C VAL A 103 -8.98 -19.95 -7.47
N ARG A 104 -8.72 -19.60 -8.73
CA ARG A 104 -7.92 -20.40 -9.66
C ARG A 104 -6.44 -20.48 -9.25
N ALA A 105 -5.85 -19.37 -8.91
CA ALA A 105 -4.41 -19.29 -8.70
C ALA A 105 -3.98 -19.50 -7.24
N TRP A 106 -4.86 -19.20 -6.29
CA TRP A 106 -4.51 -19.33 -4.88
C TRP A 106 -5.30 -20.41 -4.15
N ILE A 107 -6.63 -20.27 -4.08
CA ILE A 107 -7.45 -21.16 -3.25
C ILE A 107 -7.33 -22.62 -3.68
N SER A 108 -7.28 -22.88 -4.99
CA SER A 108 -7.11 -24.21 -5.54
C SER A 108 -5.78 -24.88 -5.20
N ARG A 109 -4.76 -24.10 -4.83
CA ARG A 109 -3.39 -24.58 -4.59
C ARG A 109 -2.99 -24.59 -3.11
N TYR A 110 -3.43 -23.57 -2.36
CA TYR A 110 -2.93 -23.32 -1.01
C TYR A 110 -4.02 -23.37 0.07
N SER A 111 -5.27 -23.51 -0.30
CA SER A 111 -6.44 -23.45 0.57
C SER A 111 -7.07 -22.06 0.74
N VAL A 112 -8.20 -22.05 1.43
CA VAL A 112 -8.96 -20.82 1.73
C VAL A 112 -8.30 -20.10 2.90
N PRO A 113 -7.90 -18.83 2.75
CA PRO A 113 -7.36 -18.04 3.85
C PRO A 113 -8.44 -17.69 4.86
N MET A 114 -8.08 -17.55 6.13
CA MET A 114 -8.99 -17.07 7.15
C MET A 114 -9.27 -15.57 7.01
N ILE A 115 -8.23 -14.81 6.67
CA ILE A 115 -8.28 -13.34 6.56
C ILE A 115 -7.72 -12.91 5.21
N LEU A 116 -8.48 -12.07 4.52
CA LEU A 116 -8.08 -11.43 3.28
C LEU A 116 -8.02 -9.92 3.44
N HIS A 117 -6.86 -9.33 3.23
CA HIS A 117 -6.63 -7.90 3.35
C HIS A 117 -6.45 -7.26 1.98
N SER A 118 -7.14 -6.16 1.71
CA SER A 118 -7.01 -5.39 0.47
C SER A 118 -7.10 -3.89 0.75
N ASP A 119 -6.82 -3.09 -0.27
CA ASP A 119 -7.17 -1.68 -0.26
C ASP A 119 -8.71 -1.47 -0.31
N GLN A 120 -9.15 -0.23 -0.50
CA GLN A 120 -10.56 0.15 -0.62
C GLN A 120 -11.05 0.17 -2.07
N GLY A 121 -10.37 -0.49 -2.98
CA GLY A 121 -10.77 -0.56 -4.39
C GLY A 121 -12.23 -1.02 -4.57
N THR A 122 -12.92 -0.45 -5.57
CA THR A 122 -14.33 -0.75 -5.85
C THR A 122 -14.56 -2.22 -6.23
N ASN A 123 -13.60 -2.84 -6.90
CA ASN A 123 -13.55 -4.26 -7.24
C ASN A 123 -13.60 -5.14 -6.00
N PHE A 124 -12.77 -4.84 -5.00
CA PHE A 124 -12.73 -5.59 -3.73
C PHE A 124 -13.94 -5.32 -2.83
N ASN A 125 -14.62 -4.19 -3.01
CA ASN A 125 -15.84 -3.83 -2.25
C ASN A 125 -17.14 -4.13 -3.02
N SER A 126 -17.07 -4.80 -4.16
CA SER A 126 -18.22 -5.21 -4.94
C SER A 126 -19.09 -6.23 -4.21
N ALA A 127 -20.38 -6.30 -4.56
CA ALA A 127 -21.29 -7.31 -4.03
C ALA A 127 -20.79 -8.73 -4.33
N LEU A 128 -20.32 -8.99 -5.55
CA LEU A 128 -19.79 -10.27 -5.98
C LEU A 128 -18.63 -10.74 -5.11
N PHE A 129 -17.61 -9.88 -4.92
CA PHE A 129 -16.43 -10.23 -4.14
C PHE A 129 -16.77 -10.42 -2.65
N THR A 130 -17.72 -9.63 -2.14
CA THR A 130 -18.21 -9.76 -0.77
C THR A 130 -18.95 -11.08 -0.56
N GLU A 131 -19.81 -11.49 -1.48
CA GLU A 131 -20.51 -12.78 -1.41
C GLU A 131 -19.54 -13.97 -1.54
N LEU A 132 -18.53 -13.88 -2.41
CA LEU A 132 -17.47 -14.89 -2.48
C LEU A 132 -16.78 -15.07 -1.12
N CYS A 133 -16.38 -13.97 -0.50
CA CYS A 133 -15.73 -14.03 0.82
C CYS A 133 -16.65 -14.65 1.89
N LYS A 134 -17.95 -14.34 1.87
CA LYS A 134 -18.93 -14.95 2.78
C LYS A 134 -19.08 -16.44 2.55
N LEU A 135 -19.25 -16.88 1.30
CA LEU A 135 -19.38 -18.28 0.92
C LEU A 135 -18.17 -19.11 1.38
N LEU A 136 -16.99 -18.56 1.22
CA LEU A 136 -15.75 -19.20 1.62
C LEU A 136 -15.39 -18.98 3.10
N ARG A 137 -16.21 -18.26 3.85
CA ARG A 137 -15.99 -17.90 5.27
C ARG A 137 -14.68 -17.12 5.49
N ILE A 138 -14.30 -16.30 4.53
CA ILE A 138 -13.11 -15.44 4.61
C ILE A 138 -13.49 -14.15 5.34
N LEU A 139 -12.74 -13.80 6.38
CA LEU A 139 -12.85 -12.50 7.02
C LEU A 139 -12.13 -11.44 6.16
N LYS A 140 -12.93 -10.64 5.43
CA LYS A 140 -12.37 -9.56 4.64
C LYS A 140 -12.04 -8.35 5.51
N THR A 141 -10.81 -7.87 5.44
CA THR A 141 -10.32 -6.64 6.06
C THR A 141 -9.82 -5.67 5.00
N ARG A 142 -9.78 -4.38 5.31
CA ARG A 142 -9.33 -3.33 4.39
C ARG A 142 -8.44 -2.33 5.09
N THR A 143 -7.62 -1.62 4.32
CA THR A 143 -6.86 -0.47 4.81
C THR A 143 -7.77 0.60 5.36
N THR A 144 -7.30 1.29 6.40
CA THR A 144 -8.01 2.46 6.92
C THR A 144 -7.72 3.65 6.00
N ALA A 145 -8.76 4.38 5.59
CA ALA A 145 -8.61 5.60 4.81
C ALA A 145 -7.63 6.56 5.50
N LEU A 146 -6.71 7.15 4.72
CA LEU A 146 -5.65 8.06 5.19
C LEU A 146 -4.52 7.42 6.03
N HIS A 147 -4.47 6.10 6.15
CA HIS A 147 -3.37 5.38 6.79
C HIS A 147 -2.80 4.30 5.85
N PRO A 148 -2.08 4.68 4.78
CA PRO A 148 -1.50 3.71 3.83
C PRO A 148 -0.42 2.83 4.46
N GLU A 149 0.00 3.12 5.69
CA GLU A 149 1.00 2.35 6.42
C GLU A 149 0.55 0.93 6.78
N SER A 150 -0.76 0.67 6.74
CA SER A 150 -1.32 -0.68 6.92
C SER A 150 -1.01 -1.61 5.74
N ASP A 151 -0.71 -1.06 4.55
CA ASP A 151 -0.31 -1.83 3.36
C ASP A 151 1.21 -1.98 3.22
N GLY A 152 1.99 -1.35 4.07
CA GLY A 152 3.46 -1.39 4.03
C GLY A 152 4.08 -2.77 4.25
N MET A 153 3.29 -3.83 4.25
CA MET A 153 3.74 -5.22 4.29
C MET A 153 3.51 -5.99 2.98
N VAL A 154 2.95 -5.33 1.96
CA VAL A 154 2.72 -5.86 0.60
C VAL A 154 3.80 -5.36 -0.34
#